data_a1be79f7fe99bb8f2cd268696f9b98de
#
_entry.id   a1be79f7fe99bb8f2cd268696f9b98de
#
_cell.length_a   1.000
_cell.length_b   1.000
_cell.length_c   1.000
_cell.angle_alpha   90.00
_cell.angle_beta   90.00
_cell.angle_gamma   90.00
#
_symmetry.space_group_name_H-M   'P 1'
#
loop_
_entity.id
_entity.type
_entity.pdbx_description
1 polymer ?
#
loop_
_entity_poly.entity_id
_entity_poly.type
_entity_poly.pdbx_seq_one_letter_code
_entity_poly.pdbx_strand_id
1 'polypeptide(L)'
;MSMRIYIFLLTVCFTFQMRAQQVPDWENPRVVGINKEEYHSTLTLPSGKSSCEEIVSLNGRWKFYWSPDPQSRPSDFYKNNFDVSGWDNISVPGTWQLQGYGKPIYTNWTYPFKKDQPKVTGEPPKHFFSYENRNPVGSYVTTFDVSEDMKDKQLYLHFEGVKSAMYVWINGKKVGYSQNSMAPAEFDITGYVNEGQNRLAVEVYRWSDGSYLEDQDMWRFSGIYRPVELWVRPKIHIKDYSLTTDLADDFSSAGFKAKVWLRNLSDSKSGKLSLEDLL
;
A
#
# COMPACT_ATOMS: atom_id res chain seq x y z
N MET A 1 52.96 -31.10 -53.40
CA MET A 1 51.84 -30.14 -53.38
C MET A 1 50.99 -30.43 -52.15
N SER A 2 51.22 -29.67 -51.09
CA SER A 2 50.63 -29.93 -49.76
C SER A 2 49.41 -29.02 -49.55
N MET A 3 48.23 -29.62 -49.43
CA MET A 3 46.96 -28.93 -49.25
C MET A 3 46.74 -28.75 -47.73
N ARG A 4 46.85 -27.53 -47.24
CA ARG A 4 46.57 -27.17 -45.81
C ARG A 4 45.06 -26.94 -45.68
N ILE A 5 44.40 -27.82 -44.91
CA ILE A 5 43.01 -27.67 -44.51
C ILE A 5 42.96 -26.75 -43.30
N TYR A 6 42.35 -25.56 -43.41
CA TYR A 6 42.03 -24.67 -42.31
C TYR A 6 40.66 -25.06 -41.71
N ILE A 7 40.67 -25.62 -40.51
CA ILE A 7 39.44 -25.85 -39.73
C ILE A 7 39.11 -24.55 -39.00
N PHE A 8 38.02 -23.90 -39.41
CA PHE A 8 37.46 -22.76 -38.70
C PHE A 8 36.61 -23.31 -37.54
N LEU A 9 37.09 -23.21 -36.32
CA LEU A 9 36.29 -23.46 -35.11
C LEU A 9 35.40 -22.22 -34.85
N LEU A 10 34.11 -22.34 -35.17
CA LEU A 10 33.11 -21.38 -34.77
C LEU A 10 32.73 -21.63 -33.32
N THR A 11 33.31 -20.86 -32.42
CA THR A 11 32.94 -20.88 -31.00
C THR A 11 31.66 -20.03 -30.84
N VAL A 12 30.50 -20.70 -30.81
CA VAL A 12 29.22 -20.05 -30.46
C VAL A 12 29.19 -19.83 -28.97
N CYS A 13 29.52 -18.62 -28.51
CA CYS A 13 29.28 -18.20 -27.13
C CYS A 13 27.79 -18.01 -26.91
N PHE A 14 27.12 -19.01 -26.37
CA PHE A 14 25.82 -18.85 -25.75
C PHE A 14 25.98 -18.04 -24.45
N THR A 15 25.79 -16.74 -24.50
CA THR A 15 25.62 -15.93 -23.31
C THR A 15 24.25 -16.25 -22.72
N PHE A 16 24.21 -17.18 -21.79
CA PHE A 16 23.08 -17.33 -20.88
C PHE A 16 23.02 -16.03 -20.05
N GLN A 17 22.18 -15.08 -20.44
CA GLN A 17 21.76 -14.02 -19.55
C GLN A 17 20.92 -14.67 -18.46
N MET A 18 21.57 -15.10 -17.36
CA MET A 18 20.87 -15.32 -16.10
C MET A 18 20.27 -13.96 -15.70
N ARG A 19 19.00 -13.70 -16.06
CA ARG A 19 18.23 -12.68 -15.36
C ARG A 19 18.18 -13.14 -13.92
N ALA A 20 18.97 -12.53 -13.06
CA ALA A 20 18.78 -12.67 -11.62
C ALA A 20 17.30 -12.42 -11.35
N GLN A 21 16.61 -13.42 -10.83
CA GLN A 21 15.20 -13.32 -10.51
C GLN A 21 15.09 -12.19 -9.47
N GLN A 22 14.52 -11.07 -9.86
CA GLN A 22 14.40 -9.91 -8.98
C GLN A 22 13.58 -10.34 -7.77
N VAL A 23 14.17 -10.21 -6.57
CA VAL A 23 13.47 -10.49 -5.32
C VAL A 23 12.24 -9.60 -5.26
N PRO A 24 11.04 -10.15 -5.09
CA PRO A 24 9.82 -9.34 -5.02
C PRO A 24 9.83 -8.45 -3.78
N ASP A 25 9.20 -7.28 -3.87
CA ASP A 25 9.22 -6.30 -2.78
C ASP A 25 8.66 -6.88 -1.47
N TRP A 26 7.67 -7.78 -1.53
CA TRP A 26 7.08 -8.43 -0.34
C TRP A 26 7.97 -9.52 0.31
N GLU A 27 9.13 -9.82 -0.24
CA GLU A 27 10.18 -10.68 0.34
C GLU A 27 11.52 -9.92 0.42
N ASN A 28 11.50 -8.58 0.40
CA ASN A 28 12.67 -7.73 0.41
C ASN A 28 12.64 -6.73 1.59
N PRO A 29 13.31 -7.01 2.72
CA PRO A 29 13.31 -6.16 3.91
C PRO A 29 13.87 -4.75 3.71
N ARG A 30 14.47 -4.47 2.55
CA ARG A 30 14.94 -3.12 2.19
C ARG A 30 13.86 -2.26 1.56
N VAL A 31 12.70 -2.85 1.24
CA VAL A 31 11.61 -2.18 0.54
C VAL A 31 10.34 -2.26 1.40
N VAL A 32 10.20 -1.36 2.35
CA VAL A 32 9.01 -1.26 3.22
C VAL A 32 7.94 -0.33 2.66
N GLY A 33 8.28 0.46 1.65
CA GLY A 33 7.39 1.37 0.94
C GLY A 33 8.03 1.93 -0.31
N ILE A 34 7.22 2.21 -1.33
CA ILE A 34 7.60 2.90 -2.56
C ILE A 34 6.58 4.01 -2.75
N ASN A 35 7.03 5.25 -2.92
CA ASN A 35 6.19 6.44 -3.08
C ASN A 35 5.10 6.57 -1.98
N LYS A 36 5.40 6.06 -0.80
CA LYS A 36 4.55 6.18 0.38
C LYS A 36 5.00 7.37 1.21
N GLU A 37 4.04 8.18 1.64
CA GLU A 37 4.30 9.29 2.57
C GLU A 37 4.88 8.76 3.89
N GLU A 38 5.73 9.58 4.52
CA GLU A 38 6.18 9.32 5.89
C GLU A 38 4.99 9.35 6.85
N TYR A 39 5.05 8.56 7.91
CA TYR A 39 4.04 8.61 8.95
C TYR A 39 3.97 9.99 9.58
N HIS A 40 2.77 10.49 9.77
CA HIS A 40 2.50 11.80 10.37
C HIS A 40 1.21 11.77 11.19
N SER A 41 1.07 12.73 12.07
CA SER A 41 -0.17 12.94 12.82
C SER A 41 -1.23 13.59 11.91
N THR A 42 -2.48 13.20 12.09
CA THR A 42 -3.63 13.85 11.46
C THR A 42 -4.37 14.70 12.46
N LEU A 43 -4.66 15.94 12.10
CA LEU A 43 -5.39 16.86 12.95
C LEU A 43 -6.87 16.89 12.56
N THR A 44 -7.72 16.48 13.49
CA THR A 44 -9.17 16.68 13.41
C THR A 44 -9.60 17.38 14.68
N LEU A 45 -10.16 18.57 14.54
CA LEU A 45 -10.65 19.35 15.66
C LEU A 45 -12.01 18.81 16.16
N PRO A 46 -12.40 19.08 17.43
CA PRO A 46 -13.73 18.74 17.95
C PRO A 46 -14.88 19.36 17.15
N SER A 47 -14.63 20.45 16.42
CA SER A 47 -15.58 21.09 15.49
C SER A 47 -15.81 20.29 14.19
N GLY A 48 -15.07 19.19 14.00
CA GLY A 48 -15.06 18.44 12.73
C GLY A 48 -14.13 19.01 11.66
N LYS A 49 -13.51 20.18 11.89
CA LYS A 49 -12.50 20.72 10.97
C LYS A 49 -11.24 19.84 10.99
N SER A 50 -10.64 19.66 9.84
CA SER A 50 -9.45 18.82 9.61
C SER A 50 -8.44 19.62 8.80
N SER A 51 -7.19 19.14 8.76
CA SER A 51 -6.17 19.63 7.82
C SER A 51 -6.47 19.23 6.36
N CYS A 52 -7.53 18.48 6.13
CA CYS A 52 -8.07 18.18 4.81
C CYS A 52 -9.29 19.09 4.55
N GLU A 53 -9.36 19.69 3.37
CA GLU A 53 -10.55 20.45 2.95
C GLU A 53 -11.75 19.51 2.76
N GLU A 54 -11.48 18.33 2.20
CA GLU A 54 -12.49 17.31 1.94
C GLU A 54 -11.88 15.90 2.13
N ILE A 55 -12.68 14.98 2.66
CA ILE A 55 -12.37 13.56 2.74
C ILE A 55 -13.50 12.81 2.05
N VAL A 56 -13.18 12.15 0.94
CA VAL A 56 -14.13 11.36 0.17
C VAL A 56 -13.90 9.89 0.47
N SER A 57 -14.94 9.21 0.98
CA SER A 57 -14.88 7.77 1.25
C SER A 57 -14.90 6.98 -0.05
N LEU A 58 -13.93 6.06 -0.20
CA LEU A 58 -13.89 5.09 -1.29
C LEU A 58 -14.36 3.70 -0.83
N ASN A 59 -14.92 3.62 0.36
CA ASN A 59 -15.50 2.39 0.89
C ASN A 59 -16.69 1.92 0.04
N GLY A 60 -16.95 0.61 0.04
CA GLY A 60 -18.09 0.06 -0.69
C GLY A 60 -17.81 -1.29 -1.30
N ARG A 61 -18.47 -1.58 -2.42
CA ARG A 61 -18.32 -2.84 -3.16
C ARG A 61 -17.30 -2.66 -4.28
N TRP A 62 -16.16 -3.35 -4.17
CA TRP A 62 -15.11 -3.35 -5.18
C TRP A 62 -15.12 -4.65 -5.97
N LYS A 63 -14.72 -4.63 -7.23
CA LYS A 63 -14.41 -5.84 -8.00
C LYS A 63 -13.23 -6.55 -7.39
N PHE A 64 -13.32 -7.89 -7.30
CA PHE A 64 -12.35 -8.71 -6.57
C PHE A 64 -12.06 -10.03 -7.26
N TYR A 65 -10.78 -10.39 -7.30
CA TYR A 65 -10.30 -11.69 -7.73
C TYR A 65 -9.30 -12.25 -6.73
N TRP A 66 -9.59 -13.43 -6.19
CA TRP A 66 -8.71 -14.11 -5.26
C TRP A 66 -7.86 -15.17 -5.96
N SER A 67 -6.54 -15.18 -5.68
CA SER A 67 -5.59 -16.15 -6.20
C SER A 67 -4.91 -16.89 -5.06
N PRO A 68 -4.68 -18.22 -5.18
CA PRO A 68 -4.07 -19.02 -4.11
C PRO A 68 -2.58 -18.71 -3.90
N ASP A 69 -1.93 -18.12 -4.89
CA ASP A 69 -0.49 -17.79 -4.87
C ASP A 69 -0.18 -16.61 -5.81
N PRO A 70 1.02 -16.01 -5.69
CA PRO A 70 1.41 -14.88 -6.54
C PRO A 70 1.56 -15.23 -8.03
N GLN A 71 1.80 -16.48 -8.40
CA GLN A 71 2.02 -16.89 -9.78
C GLN A 71 0.70 -16.97 -10.57
N SER A 72 -0.38 -17.34 -9.89
CA SER A 72 -1.71 -17.51 -10.49
C SER A 72 -2.55 -16.22 -10.57
N ARG A 73 -2.03 -15.10 -10.03
CA ARG A 73 -2.74 -13.83 -10.04
C ARG A 73 -2.81 -13.22 -11.46
N PRO A 74 -3.86 -12.46 -11.78
CA PRO A 74 -3.96 -11.73 -13.05
C PRO A 74 -2.93 -10.59 -13.08
N SER A 75 -1.83 -10.76 -13.82
CA SER A 75 -0.69 -9.84 -13.80
C SER A 75 -0.95 -8.45 -14.38
N ASP A 76 -1.96 -8.32 -15.25
CA ASP A 76 -2.24 -7.10 -16.01
C ASP A 76 -3.55 -6.39 -15.61
N PHE A 77 -4.16 -6.81 -14.53
CA PHE A 77 -5.49 -6.36 -14.08
C PHE A 77 -5.58 -4.85 -13.82
N TYR A 78 -4.45 -4.22 -13.52
CA TYR A 78 -4.36 -2.78 -13.28
C TYR A 78 -4.53 -1.92 -14.53
N LYS A 79 -4.40 -2.51 -15.73
CA LYS A 79 -4.55 -1.79 -17.00
C LYS A 79 -5.98 -1.32 -17.21
N ASN A 80 -6.15 -0.14 -17.81
CA ASN A 80 -7.46 0.48 -18.00
C ASN A 80 -8.43 -0.35 -18.83
N ASN A 81 -7.91 -1.11 -19.81
CA ASN A 81 -8.68 -1.95 -20.72
C ASN A 81 -8.88 -3.39 -20.22
N PHE A 82 -8.42 -3.73 -19.01
CA PHE A 82 -8.62 -5.07 -18.47
C PHE A 82 -10.07 -5.24 -18.01
N ASP A 83 -10.75 -6.25 -18.54
CA ASP A 83 -12.13 -6.53 -18.19
C ASP A 83 -12.21 -7.27 -16.83
N VAL A 84 -12.90 -6.66 -15.90
CA VAL A 84 -13.20 -7.21 -14.56
C VAL A 84 -14.69 -7.48 -14.36
N SER A 85 -15.50 -7.46 -15.42
CA SER A 85 -16.96 -7.64 -15.33
C SER A 85 -17.34 -8.99 -14.73
N GLY A 86 -16.59 -10.04 -15.04
CA GLY A 86 -16.76 -11.39 -14.51
C GLY A 86 -16.19 -11.61 -13.10
N TRP A 87 -15.57 -10.59 -12.48
CA TRP A 87 -15.03 -10.72 -11.13
C TRP A 87 -16.12 -10.64 -10.08
N ASP A 88 -15.88 -11.25 -8.92
CA ASP A 88 -16.71 -11.11 -7.75
C ASP A 88 -16.75 -9.66 -7.24
N ASN A 89 -17.57 -9.43 -6.23
CA ASN A 89 -17.58 -8.17 -5.50
C ASN A 89 -17.26 -8.46 -4.03
N ILE A 90 -16.37 -7.65 -3.47
CA ILE A 90 -16.01 -7.73 -2.05
C ILE A 90 -16.31 -6.39 -1.37
N SER A 91 -16.69 -6.42 -0.09
CA SER A 91 -16.86 -5.21 0.70
C SER A 91 -15.51 -4.67 1.17
N VAL A 92 -15.29 -3.39 0.98
CA VAL A 92 -14.16 -2.62 1.52
C VAL A 92 -14.74 -1.52 2.43
N PRO A 93 -14.30 -1.43 3.70
CA PRO A 93 -13.34 -2.31 4.36
C PRO A 93 -13.87 -3.71 4.63
N GLY A 94 -12.95 -4.67 4.71
CA GLY A 94 -13.27 -6.03 5.07
C GLY A 94 -12.13 -7.02 4.87
N THR A 95 -12.17 -8.11 5.61
CA THR A 95 -11.20 -9.20 5.46
C THR A 95 -11.71 -10.25 4.50
N TRP A 96 -10.82 -10.88 3.73
CA TRP A 96 -11.19 -11.94 2.76
C TRP A 96 -11.90 -13.09 3.40
N GLN A 97 -11.36 -13.55 4.53
CA GLN A 97 -11.78 -14.80 5.18
C GLN A 97 -13.21 -14.71 5.72
N LEU A 98 -13.64 -13.52 6.14
CA LEU A 98 -15.03 -13.29 6.58
C LEU A 98 -16.01 -13.11 5.41
N GLN A 99 -15.49 -13.00 4.18
CA GLN A 99 -16.26 -12.85 2.96
C GLN A 99 -16.15 -14.08 2.04
N GLY A 100 -15.62 -15.21 2.56
CA GLY A 100 -15.63 -16.50 1.87
C GLY A 100 -14.36 -16.86 1.11
N TYR A 101 -13.28 -16.03 1.19
CA TYR A 101 -12.05 -16.27 0.44
C TYR A 101 -10.91 -16.74 1.36
N GLY A 102 -10.39 -17.92 1.09
CA GLY A 102 -9.38 -18.55 1.93
C GLY A 102 -9.94 -19.04 3.26
N LYS A 103 -9.07 -19.27 4.22
CA LYS A 103 -9.44 -19.77 5.56
C LYS A 103 -8.87 -18.86 6.65
N PRO A 104 -9.63 -18.59 7.72
CA PRO A 104 -9.08 -17.99 8.93
C PRO A 104 -8.00 -18.91 9.52
N ILE A 105 -6.93 -18.32 9.99
CA ILE A 105 -5.83 -19.00 10.69
C ILE A 105 -5.62 -18.29 12.02
N TYR A 106 -5.53 -19.05 13.09
CA TYR A 106 -5.10 -18.55 14.39
C TYR A 106 -3.76 -19.20 14.74
N THR A 107 -2.79 -18.37 15.06
CA THR A 107 -1.51 -18.83 15.63
C THR A 107 -1.07 -17.81 16.68
N ASN A 108 -0.47 -18.33 17.77
CA ASN A 108 0.03 -17.46 18.85
C ASN A 108 1.56 -17.25 18.79
N TRP A 109 2.31 -18.20 18.22
CA TRP A 109 3.78 -18.16 18.15
C TRP A 109 4.35 -18.85 16.90
N THR A 110 3.55 -19.58 16.14
CA THR A 110 3.99 -20.34 14.96
C THR A 110 3.63 -19.59 13.70
N TYR A 111 4.61 -19.36 12.82
CA TYR A 111 4.34 -18.77 11.51
C TYR A 111 3.48 -19.72 10.67
N PRO A 112 2.44 -19.18 9.97
CA PRO A 112 1.58 -19.99 9.10
C PRO A 112 2.22 -20.35 7.76
N PHE A 113 3.52 -20.10 7.59
CA PHE A 113 4.32 -20.41 6.41
C PHE A 113 5.69 -20.96 6.85
N LYS A 114 6.44 -21.57 5.91
CA LYS A 114 7.80 -22.05 6.18
C LYS A 114 8.69 -20.88 6.63
N LYS A 115 9.35 -21.06 7.77
CA LYS A 115 10.33 -20.10 8.27
C LYS A 115 11.61 -20.16 7.41
N ASP A 116 11.79 -19.15 6.54
CA ASP A 116 12.95 -19.00 5.65
C ASP A 116 13.11 -17.50 5.29
N GLN A 117 13.38 -16.68 6.32
CA GLN A 117 13.45 -15.21 6.18
C GLN A 117 14.39 -14.78 5.05
N PRO A 118 14.00 -13.79 4.23
CA PRO A 118 12.74 -13.01 4.26
C PRO A 118 11.58 -13.66 3.48
N LYS A 119 11.74 -14.89 2.98
CA LYS A 119 10.78 -15.56 2.11
C LYS A 119 9.53 -15.99 2.87
N VAL A 120 8.38 -15.81 2.24
CA VAL A 120 7.06 -16.23 2.75
C VAL A 120 6.32 -17.18 1.79
N THR A 121 6.91 -17.47 0.63
CA THR A 121 6.36 -18.33 -0.43
C THR A 121 6.99 -19.73 -0.47
N GLY A 122 7.99 -20.02 0.37
CA GLY A 122 8.64 -21.34 0.47
C GLY A 122 7.67 -22.45 0.84
N GLU A 123 7.94 -23.69 0.41
CA GLU A 123 7.08 -24.85 0.69
C GLU A 123 7.02 -25.14 2.19
N PRO A 124 5.83 -24.99 2.84
CA PRO A 124 5.68 -25.31 4.24
C PRO A 124 5.46 -26.83 4.45
N PRO A 125 5.55 -27.34 5.68
CA PRO A 125 5.10 -28.69 6.00
C PRO A 125 3.64 -28.94 5.59
N LYS A 126 3.32 -30.16 5.14
CA LYS A 126 2.00 -30.50 4.59
C LYS A 126 0.81 -30.26 5.54
N HIS A 127 1.05 -30.27 6.84
CA HIS A 127 0.00 -30.01 7.84
C HIS A 127 -0.27 -28.52 8.08
N PHE A 128 0.51 -27.61 7.45
CA PHE A 128 0.24 -26.17 7.54
C PHE A 128 -0.88 -25.75 6.59
N PHE A 129 -1.74 -24.85 7.04
CA PHE A 129 -2.83 -24.30 6.22
C PHE A 129 -2.34 -23.64 4.93
N SER A 130 -1.11 -23.12 4.95
CA SER A 130 -0.45 -22.48 3.81
C SER A 130 0.16 -23.44 2.81
N TYR A 131 0.04 -24.77 3.01
CA TYR A 131 0.63 -25.76 2.10
C TYR A 131 0.02 -25.68 0.69
N GLU A 132 -1.30 -25.54 0.60
CA GLU A 132 -2.02 -25.46 -0.68
C GLU A 132 -2.08 -24.03 -1.22
N ASN A 133 -2.10 -23.03 -0.33
CA ASN A 133 -2.27 -21.62 -0.66
C ASN A 133 -1.12 -20.81 -0.08
N ARG A 134 0.02 -20.79 -0.77
CA ARG A 134 1.31 -20.37 -0.20
C ARG A 134 1.47 -18.90 0.09
N ASN A 135 0.86 -18.04 -0.64
CA ASN A 135 0.76 -16.60 -0.38
C ASN A 135 -0.38 -16.05 -1.20
N PRO A 136 -1.64 -16.25 -0.78
CA PRO A 136 -2.79 -15.75 -1.51
C PRO A 136 -2.70 -14.27 -1.82
N VAL A 137 -3.22 -13.90 -2.99
CA VAL A 137 -3.26 -12.53 -3.48
C VAL A 137 -4.69 -12.13 -3.79
N GLY A 138 -5.10 -10.97 -3.29
CA GLY A 138 -6.36 -10.33 -3.65
C GLY A 138 -6.11 -9.19 -4.62
N SER A 139 -6.70 -9.28 -5.80
CA SER A 139 -6.71 -8.21 -6.79
C SER A 139 -8.03 -7.46 -6.72
N TYR A 140 -7.96 -6.15 -6.49
CA TYR A 140 -9.11 -5.28 -6.30
C TYR A 140 -9.18 -4.22 -7.39
N VAL A 141 -10.38 -3.89 -7.84
CA VAL A 141 -10.59 -2.77 -8.77
C VAL A 141 -11.85 -2.00 -8.36
N THR A 142 -11.73 -0.69 -8.35
CA THR A 142 -12.85 0.24 -8.22
C THR A 142 -12.63 1.49 -9.06
N THR A 143 -13.58 2.40 -9.05
CA THR A 143 -13.46 3.73 -9.67
C THR A 143 -13.82 4.80 -8.66
N PHE A 144 -13.27 6.00 -8.84
CA PHE A 144 -13.60 7.19 -8.08
C PHE A 144 -13.54 8.42 -9.00
N ASP A 145 -14.26 9.44 -8.63
CA ASP A 145 -14.34 10.68 -9.41
C ASP A 145 -13.49 11.78 -8.76
N VAL A 146 -12.82 12.56 -9.59
CA VAL A 146 -12.12 13.80 -9.21
C VAL A 146 -12.87 14.96 -9.87
N SER A 147 -13.45 15.82 -9.06
CA SER A 147 -14.21 16.98 -9.52
C SER A 147 -13.28 18.13 -9.91
N GLU A 148 -13.81 19.11 -10.68
CA GLU A 148 -13.05 20.25 -11.18
C GLU A 148 -12.45 21.11 -10.05
N ASP A 149 -13.14 21.24 -8.92
CA ASP A 149 -12.69 22.00 -7.75
C ASP A 149 -11.53 21.34 -6.99
N MET A 150 -11.25 20.07 -7.23
CA MET A 150 -10.09 19.35 -6.70
C MET A 150 -8.82 19.54 -7.56
N LYS A 151 -8.93 20.10 -8.77
CA LYS A 151 -7.85 20.15 -9.78
C LYS A 151 -6.58 20.86 -9.31
N ASP A 152 -6.73 21.92 -8.54
CA ASP A 152 -5.62 22.72 -8.03
C ASP A 152 -5.17 22.33 -6.62
N LYS A 153 -5.70 21.24 -6.09
CA LYS A 153 -5.41 20.71 -4.76
C LYS A 153 -4.37 19.60 -4.82
N GLN A 154 -3.92 19.20 -3.65
CA GLN A 154 -3.13 17.97 -3.46
C GLN A 154 -4.06 16.83 -3.11
N LEU A 155 -3.95 15.73 -3.84
CA LEU A 155 -4.80 14.57 -3.68
C LEU A 155 -3.98 13.41 -3.13
N TYR A 156 -4.41 12.88 -1.99
CA TYR A 156 -3.78 11.74 -1.35
C TYR A 156 -4.75 10.58 -1.27
N LEU A 157 -4.28 9.39 -1.65
CA LEU A 157 -5.00 8.16 -1.42
C LEU A 157 -4.53 7.58 -0.08
N HIS A 158 -5.47 7.49 0.86
CA HIS A 158 -5.22 7.08 2.22
C HIS A 158 -5.87 5.73 2.52
N PHE A 159 -5.07 4.75 2.92
CA PHE A 159 -5.52 3.45 3.42
C PHE A 159 -5.26 3.40 4.92
N GLU A 160 -6.30 3.33 5.71
CA GLU A 160 -6.19 3.22 7.17
C GLU A 160 -5.54 1.92 7.65
N GLY A 161 -5.65 0.84 6.85
CA GLY A 161 -5.00 -0.42 7.15
C GLY A 161 -5.24 -1.50 6.10
N VAL A 162 -4.14 -2.11 5.64
CA VAL A 162 -4.12 -3.21 4.68
C VAL A 162 -3.15 -4.28 5.15
N LYS A 163 -3.58 -5.53 5.19
CA LYS A 163 -2.76 -6.66 5.66
C LYS A 163 -2.50 -7.65 4.53
N SER A 164 -1.26 -7.99 4.23
CA SER A 164 0.05 -7.64 4.82
C SER A 164 0.79 -6.58 4.00
N ALA A 165 0.88 -6.73 2.67
CA ALA A 165 1.52 -5.81 1.73
C ALA A 165 0.61 -5.51 0.56
N MET A 166 0.78 -4.33 -0.05
CA MET A 166 -0.03 -3.94 -1.20
C MET A 166 0.76 -3.16 -2.24
N TYR A 167 0.36 -3.33 -3.49
CA TYR A 167 0.66 -2.41 -4.59
C TYR A 167 -0.58 -1.63 -4.97
N VAL A 168 -0.37 -0.40 -5.44
CA VAL A 168 -1.43 0.52 -5.87
C VAL A 168 -1.15 1.03 -7.27
N TRP A 169 -2.19 1.07 -8.12
CA TRP A 169 -2.18 1.67 -9.45
C TRP A 169 -3.37 2.58 -9.63
N ILE A 170 -3.16 3.69 -10.33
CA ILE A 170 -4.22 4.58 -10.79
C ILE A 170 -4.07 4.76 -12.30
N ASN A 171 -5.17 4.57 -13.03
CA ASN A 171 -5.24 4.71 -14.48
C ASN A 171 -4.16 3.90 -15.23
N GLY A 172 -3.84 2.70 -14.72
CA GLY A 172 -2.83 1.81 -15.29
C GLY A 172 -1.39 2.13 -14.92
N LYS A 173 -1.13 3.21 -14.17
CA LYS A 173 0.21 3.61 -13.71
C LYS A 173 0.43 3.16 -12.27
N LYS A 174 1.57 2.52 -11.98
CA LYS A 174 1.95 2.13 -10.62
C LYS A 174 2.17 3.39 -9.78
N VAL A 175 1.41 3.52 -8.71
CA VAL A 175 1.54 4.60 -7.72
C VAL A 175 2.59 4.25 -6.69
N GLY A 176 2.48 3.06 -6.07
CA GLY A 176 3.41 2.72 -5.01
C GLY A 176 3.22 1.33 -4.42
N TYR A 177 3.93 1.12 -3.31
CA TYR A 177 3.93 -0.09 -2.51
C TYR A 177 3.92 0.26 -1.01
N SER A 178 3.27 -0.55 -0.21
CA SER A 178 3.32 -0.45 1.25
C SER A 178 3.24 -1.82 1.90
N GLN A 179 3.98 -1.99 2.98
CA GLN A 179 3.74 -3.00 4.01
C GLN A 179 3.69 -2.32 5.39
N ASN A 180 3.42 -3.02 6.45
CA ASN A 180 3.02 -2.61 7.78
C ASN A 180 1.48 -2.59 7.90
N SER A 181 0.97 -3.73 8.39
CA SER A 181 -0.48 -4.00 8.43
C SER A 181 -1.26 -3.09 9.37
N MET A 182 -0.62 -2.53 10.40
CA MET A 182 -1.29 -1.85 11.51
C MET A 182 -1.28 -0.33 11.39
N ALA A 183 -0.44 0.21 10.51
CA ALA A 183 -0.32 1.65 10.28
C ALA A 183 -0.96 2.06 8.94
N PRO A 184 -1.42 3.31 8.82
CA PRO A 184 -1.92 3.85 7.57
C PRO A 184 -0.86 3.87 6.46
N ALA A 185 -1.32 3.84 5.21
CA ALA A 185 -0.48 4.06 4.05
C ALA A 185 -1.09 5.17 3.19
N GLU A 186 -0.36 6.25 3.01
CA GLU A 186 -0.78 7.42 2.25
C GLU A 186 0.14 7.60 1.03
N PHE A 187 -0.47 7.92 -0.12
CA PHE A 187 0.23 8.13 -1.38
C PHE A 187 -0.23 9.44 -2.02
N ASP A 188 0.70 10.32 -2.38
CA ASP A 188 0.39 11.45 -3.25
C ASP A 188 0.02 10.94 -4.64
N ILE A 189 -1.22 11.19 -5.04
CA ILE A 189 -1.76 10.75 -6.32
C ILE A 189 -2.05 11.90 -7.28
N THR A 190 -1.69 13.12 -6.93
CA THR A 190 -1.99 14.35 -7.70
C THR A 190 -1.55 14.22 -9.16
N GLY A 191 -0.38 13.63 -9.42
CA GLY A 191 0.15 13.42 -10.78
C GLY A 191 -0.38 12.17 -11.51
N TYR A 192 -1.29 11.39 -10.92
CA TYR A 192 -1.79 10.13 -11.46
C TYR A 192 -3.26 10.19 -11.89
N VAL A 193 -4.00 11.16 -11.39
CA VAL A 193 -5.44 11.31 -11.64
C VAL A 193 -5.74 12.21 -12.82
N ASN A 194 -6.93 12.02 -13.38
CA ASN A 194 -7.54 12.92 -14.36
C ASN A 194 -8.83 13.47 -13.75
N GLU A 195 -9.31 14.60 -14.27
CA GLU A 195 -10.66 15.08 -14.00
C GLU A 195 -11.70 14.03 -14.42
N GLY A 196 -12.76 13.86 -13.63
CA GLY A 196 -13.77 12.83 -13.82
C GLY A 196 -13.34 11.48 -13.27
N GLN A 197 -13.78 10.41 -13.92
CA GLN A 197 -13.63 9.06 -13.42
C GLN A 197 -12.19 8.54 -13.55
N ASN A 198 -11.68 8.00 -12.46
CA ASN A 198 -10.37 7.35 -12.35
C ASN A 198 -10.52 5.90 -11.93
N ARG A 199 -9.68 5.02 -12.50
CA ARG A 199 -9.62 3.60 -12.13
C ARG A 199 -8.54 3.39 -11.06
N LEU A 200 -8.95 2.84 -9.93
CA LEU A 200 -8.06 2.41 -8.84
C LEU A 200 -7.94 0.88 -8.88
N ALA A 201 -6.72 0.37 -8.93
CA ALA A 201 -6.40 -1.04 -8.79
C ALA A 201 -5.45 -1.26 -7.62
N VAL A 202 -5.73 -2.28 -6.80
CA VAL A 202 -4.92 -2.63 -5.62
C VAL A 202 -4.67 -4.12 -5.61
N GLU A 203 -3.43 -4.53 -5.36
CA GLU A 203 -3.03 -5.92 -5.21
C GLU A 203 -2.53 -6.12 -3.79
N VAL A 204 -3.17 -7.02 -3.04
CA VAL A 204 -2.85 -7.28 -1.63
C VAL A 204 -2.31 -8.69 -1.48
N TYR A 205 -1.18 -8.82 -0.83
CA TYR A 205 -0.52 -10.09 -0.50
C TYR A 205 -0.85 -10.49 0.93
N ARG A 206 -1.20 -11.76 1.13
CA ARG A 206 -1.51 -12.28 2.46
C ARG A 206 -0.30 -12.22 3.39
N TRP A 207 0.88 -12.54 2.85
CA TRP A 207 2.13 -12.57 3.59
C TRP A 207 3.18 -11.70 2.91
N SER A 208 4.01 -11.07 3.73
CA SER A 208 5.22 -10.36 3.33
C SER A 208 6.33 -10.65 4.35
N ASP A 209 7.55 -10.22 4.07
CA ASP A 209 8.64 -10.28 5.05
C ASP A 209 8.29 -9.53 6.34
N GLY A 210 7.46 -8.47 6.27
CA GLY A 210 6.87 -7.81 7.43
C GLY A 210 6.06 -8.74 8.34
N SER A 211 5.49 -9.81 7.80
CA SER A 211 4.74 -10.81 8.57
C SER A 211 5.58 -11.53 9.62
N TYR A 212 6.91 -11.53 9.49
CA TYR A 212 7.82 -12.04 10.52
C TYR A 212 7.88 -11.15 11.77
N LEU A 213 7.62 -9.85 11.60
CA LEU A 213 7.59 -8.87 12.70
C LEU A 213 6.18 -8.70 13.26
N GLU A 214 5.15 -9.08 12.51
CA GLU A 214 3.74 -8.95 12.84
C GLU A 214 3.16 -10.27 13.39
N ASP A 215 3.99 -11.07 14.08
CA ASP A 215 3.62 -12.39 14.58
C ASP A 215 3.12 -12.34 16.04
N GLN A 216 2.15 -11.45 16.32
CA GLN A 216 1.46 -11.37 17.60
C GLN A 216 0.43 -12.49 17.71
N ASP A 217 0.00 -12.76 18.94
CA ASP A 217 -1.09 -13.67 19.26
C ASP A 217 -2.43 -13.14 18.73
N MET A 218 -2.76 -13.50 17.49
CA MET A 218 -3.96 -12.98 16.80
C MET A 218 -4.42 -13.87 15.66
N TRP A 219 -5.65 -13.64 15.20
CA TRP A 219 -6.15 -14.17 13.94
C TRP A 219 -5.41 -13.58 12.74
N ARG A 220 -5.03 -14.44 11.79
CA ARG A 220 -4.33 -14.08 10.55
C ARG A 220 -5.34 -13.80 9.44
N PHE A 221 -6.01 -12.67 9.52
CA PHE A 221 -6.86 -12.15 8.46
C PHE A 221 -6.06 -11.36 7.44
N SER A 222 -6.65 -11.10 6.26
CA SER A 222 -5.99 -10.36 5.17
C SER A 222 -7.00 -9.53 4.39
N GLY A 223 -6.52 -8.52 3.69
CA GLY A 223 -7.32 -7.63 2.86
C GLY A 223 -7.22 -6.17 3.25
N ILE A 224 -8.03 -5.35 2.61
CA ILE A 224 -8.21 -3.93 2.95
C ILE A 224 -9.24 -3.88 4.09
N TYR A 225 -8.78 -3.95 5.33
CA TYR A 225 -9.65 -4.20 6.47
C TYR A 225 -10.08 -2.93 7.23
N ARG A 226 -9.50 -1.79 6.87
CA ARG A 226 -9.89 -0.45 7.35
C ARG A 226 -10.28 0.45 6.19
N PRO A 227 -10.88 1.62 6.45
CA PRO A 227 -11.32 2.56 5.42
C PRO A 227 -10.27 2.91 4.38
N VAL A 228 -10.77 3.21 3.18
CA VAL A 228 -9.98 3.82 2.09
C VAL A 228 -10.62 5.16 1.76
N GLU A 229 -9.80 6.19 1.67
CA GLU A 229 -10.25 7.56 1.55
C GLU A 229 -9.41 8.33 0.51
N LEU A 230 -10.04 9.24 -0.19
CA LEU A 230 -9.39 10.29 -0.96
C LEU A 230 -9.36 11.55 -0.10
N TRP A 231 -8.16 12.01 0.24
CA TRP A 231 -7.96 13.23 1.01
C TRP A 231 -7.58 14.38 0.10
N VAL A 232 -8.35 15.44 0.16
CA VAL A 232 -8.14 16.67 -0.61
C VAL A 232 -7.52 17.73 0.31
N ARG A 233 -6.32 18.16 0.00
CA ARG A 233 -5.57 19.12 0.81
C ARG A 233 -5.19 20.36 -0.02
N PRO A 234 -5.14 21.56 0.58
CA PRO A 234 -4.54 22.71 -0.09
C PRO A 234 -3.05 22.47 -0.35
N LYS A 235 -2.48 23.17 -1.34
CA LYS A 235 -1.04 23.08 -1.64
C LYS A 235 -0.16 23.50 -0.46
N ILE A 236 -0.68 24.34 0.43
CA ILE A 236 -0.04 24.71 1.69
C ILE A 236 -0.90 24.13 2.81
N HIS A 237 -0.37 23.17 3.54
CA HIS A 237 -1.10 22.48 4.59
C HIS A 237 -0.20 22.05 5.75
N ILE A 238 -0.80 21.71 6.86
CA ILE A 238 -0.10 21.07 7.98
C ILE A 238 0.28 19.64 7.56
N LYS A 239 1.60 19.37 7.50
CA LYS A 239 2.12 18.01 7.23
C LYS A 239 2.08 17.15 8.47
N ASP A 240 2.46 17.72 9.61
CA ASP A 240 2.62 16.98 10.87
C ASP A 240 2.58 17.92 12.07
N TYR A 241 2.31 17.38 13.25
CA TYR A 241 2.40 18.15 14.49
C TYR A 241 2.82 17.26 15.67
N SER A 242 3.41 17.89 16.67
CA SER A 242 3.76 17.27 17.96
C SER A 242 3.33 18.17 19.09
N LEU A 243 2.62 17.60 20.05
CA LEU A 243 2.15 18.29 21.25
C LEU A 243 2.85 17.71 22.46
N THR A 244 3.35 18.57 23.34
CA THR A 244 4.00 18.17 24.57
C THR A 244 3.44 18.99 25.72
N THR A 245 3.12 18.33 26.84
CA THR A 245 2.69 18.98 28.08
C THR A 245 3.65 18.60 29.19
N ASP A 246 4.34 19.60 29.75
CA ASP A 246 5.25 19.45 30.87
C ASP A 246 4.54 19.94 32.14
N LEU A 247 4.29 19.05 33.11
CA LEU A 247 3.71 19.38 34.37
C LEU A 247 4.78 19.90 35.36
N ALA A 248 4.43 20.90 36.15
CA ALA A 248 5.25 21.28 37.28
C ALA A 248 5.27 20.17 38.36
N ASP A 249 6.34 20.09 39.18
CA ASP A 249 6.51 19.03 40.15
C ASP A 249 5.39 18.99 41.19
N ASP A 250 4.77 20.13 41.50
CA ASP A 250 3.64 20.27 42.41
C ASP A 250 2.26 20.16 41.74
N PHE A 251 2.23 19.88 40.43
CA PHE A 251 1.03 19.78 39.57
C PHE A 251 0.17 21.06 39.53
N SER A 252 0.70 22.22 39.98
CA SER A 252 -0.05 23.48 40.04
C SER A 252 -0.18 24.16 38.65
N SER A 253 0.68 23.80 37.71
CA SER A 253 0.72 24.37 36.38
C SER A 253 1.25 23.38 35.34
N ALA A 254 1.03 23.71 34.08
CA ALA A 254 1.56 22.92 32.95
C ALA A 254 2.08 23.83 31.86
N GLY A 255 3.25 23.52 31.32
CA GLY A 255 3.78 24.13 30.12
C GLY A 255 3.31 23.36 28.88
N PHE A 256 2.55 24.00 27.98
CA PHE A 256 2.11 23.41 26.72
C PHE A 256 3.00 23.87 25.56
N LYS A 257 3.48 22.91 24.75
CA LYS A 257 4.27 23.18 23.55
C LYS A 257 3.63 22.50 22.36
N ALA A 258 3.39 23.24 21.27
CA ALA A 258 2.99 22.72 19.98
C ALA A 258 4.09 22.98 18.96
N LYS A 259 4.51 21.95 18.24
CA LYS A 259 5.40 22.04 17.08
C LYS A 259 4.61 21.59 15.85
N VAL A 260 4.58 22.41 14.82
CA VAL A 260 3.81 22.18 13.60
C VAL A 260 4.76 22.22 12.41
N TRP A 261 4.66 21.21 11.52
CA TRP A 261 5.40 21.18 10.26
C TRP A 261 4.44 21.50 9.14
N LEU A 262 4.81 22.50 8.34
CA LEU A 262 4.06 22.92 7.16
C LEU A 262 4.71 22.37 5.91
N ARG A 263 3.86 21.93 4.96
CA ARG A 263 4.26 21.59 3.59
C ARG A 263 3.76 22.67 2.66
N ASN A 264 4.64 23.19 1.79
CA ASN A 264 4.29 24.12 0.71
C ASN A 264 4.65 23.47 -0.63
N LEU A 265 3.65 23.11 -1.39
CA LEU A 265 3.73 22.53 -2.74
C LEU A 265 3.28 23.53 -3.82
N SER A 266 3.12 24.82 -3.45
CA SER A 266 2.84 25.89 -4.41
C SER A 266 4.14 26.43 -5.03
N ASP A 267 4.02 27.03 -6.21
CA ASP A 267 5.15 27.65 -6.93
C ASP A 267 5.67 28.96 -6.28
N SER A 268 4.96 29.46 -5.27
CA SER A 268 5.29 30.71 -4.60
C SER A 268 5.78 30.49 -3.16
N LYS A 269 6.61 31.40 -2.67
CA LYS A 269 6.92 31.45 -1.23
C LYS A 269 5.65 31.86 -0.50
N SER A 270 5.28 31.10 0.52
CA SER A 270 4.20 31.51 1.43
C SER A 270 4.61 32.75 2.19
N GLY A 271 3.69 33.71 2.27
CA GLY A 271 3.82 34.87 3.16
C GLY A 271 3.71 34.44 4.64
N LYS A 272 3.33 35.39 5.48
CA LYS A 272 2.98 35.08 6.88
C LYS A 272 1.68 34.27 6.90
N LEU A 273 1.73 33.08 7.45
CA LEU A 273 0.56 32.20 7.63
C LEU A 273 0.14 32.27 9.11
N SER A 274 -1.16 32.33 9.38
CA SER A 274 -1.70 32.07 10.71
C SER A 274 -2.10 30.59 10.83
N LEU A 275 -2.18 30.07 12.04
CA LEU A 275 -2.67 28.70 12.26
C LEU A 275 -4.15 28.56 11.86
N GLU A 276 -4.93 29.65 11.95
CA GLU A 276 -6.34 29.71 11.55
C GLU A 276 -6.52 29.57 10.04
N ASP A 277 -5.54 30.04 9.22
CA ASP A 277 -5.58 29.91 7.76
C ASP A 277 -5.30 28.46 7.28
N LEU A 278 -4.88 27.58 8.19
CA LEU A 278 -4.45 26.22 7.88
C LEU A 278 -5.40 25.13 8.41
N LEU A 279 -6.41 25.55 9.17
CA LEU A 279 -7.46 24.73 9.77
C LEU A 279 -8.83 25.05 9.19
#